data_67dc9914f325d3b20ab2f95d608f773f
#
_entry.id   67dc9914f325d3b20ab2f95d608f773f
#
_cell.length_a   1.000
_cell.length_b   1.000
_cell.length_c   1.000
_cell.angle_alpha   90.00
_cell.angle_beta   90.00
_cell.angle_gamma   90.00
#
_symmetry.space_group_name_H-M   'P 1'
#
loop_
_entity.id
_entity.type
_entity.pdbx_description
1 polymer ?
#
loop_
_entity_poly.entity_id
_entity_poly.type
_entity_poly.pdbx_seq_one_letter_code
_entity_poly.pdbx_strand_id
1 'polypeptide(L)'
;MTFADVFDLQMGKTPSRDISSYWSGDNVWVSIADMKDRKYVDSSKETISDEAIKATGIREVPEGTVFMSFKLSIGKVAIAAKNLYTNEAIMQFPIKPGYELSPEYLYYYLLGHKWQGANKAVMGATLNKKKIAQEHISFPSIEEQQRIVDELDLLTGIIDKKNAQLRDLDALAQSIFYEMFGDPNANSLNWPSSSFKDIFKLKSGDGLKEKDFVTGQFPVYGGNGISGYHNAFNKEGKHIIIGRVGAYCGNVRVVEDCFWLTDNAFDAFFDSSVLDYYFASWLLNTLVLHRFANHAAQPVISNSGLKDLLIILPPIEIQRHFSERVLAILQQKSSISNSIIDVKMLLSERMDAYFS
;
A
#
# COMPACT_ATOMS: atom_id res chain seq x y z
N MET A 1 7.49 11.04 34.98
CA MET A 1 7.82 12.43 34.55
C MET A 1 6.91 12.79 33.40
N THR A 2 6.75 14.07 33.10
CA THR A 2 5.94 14.50 31.94
C THR A 2 6.81 14.67 30.70
N PHE A 3 6.18 14.72 29.51
CA PHE A 3 6.92 15.07 28.30
C PHE A 3 7.59 16.44 28.38
N ALA A 4 6.95 17.41 29.06
CA ALA A 4 7.56 18.73 29.28
C ALA A 4 8.84 18.68 30.14
N ASP A 5 8.97 17.68 31.00
CA ASP A 5 10.20 17.52 31.79
C ASP A 5 11.35 17.03 30.91
N VAL A 6 11.08 16.09 30.01
CA VAL A 6 12.08 15.38 29.20
C VAL A 6 12.43 16.09 27.91
N PHE A 7 11.46 16.75 27.25
CA PHE A 7 11.61 17.29 25.90
C PHE A 7 11.50 18.83 25.86
N ASP A 8 12.28 19.45 24.97
CA ASP A 8 12.03 20.83 24.52
C ASP A 8 11.08 20.76 23.29
N LEU A 9 9.79 20.59 23.60
CA LEU A 9 8.77 20.41 22.56
C LEU A 9 8.69 21.62 21.63
N GLN A 10 8.83 21.39 20.34
CA GLN A 10 8.81 22.42 19.31
C GLN A 10 7.84 22.03 18.19
N MET A 11 7.32 23.04 17.48
CA MET A 11 6.53 22.85 16.27
C MET A 11 7.23 23.52 15.12
N GLY A 12 7.14 22.93 13.95
CA GLY A 12 7.58 23.57 12.74
C GLY A 12 6.72 24.76 12.31
N LYS A 13 7.03 25.31 11.16
CA LYS A 13 6.28 26.41 10.53
C LYS A 13 6.19 26.20 9.03
N THR A 14 5.14 26.74 8.42
CA THR A 14 5.01 26.80 6.96
C THR A 14 5.27 28.23 6.50
N PRO A 15 6.30 28.45 5.67
CA PRO A 15 6.52 29.74 5.01
C PRO A 15 5.32 30.10 4.11
N SER A 16 5.11 31.41 3.85
CA SER A 16 4.05 31.87 2.97
C SER A 16 4.15 31.23 1.57
N ARG A 17 3.06 30.69 1.08
CA ARG A 17 2.96 30.12 -0.26
C ARG A 17 2.94 31.18 -1.36
N ASP A 18 2.59 32.42 -1.02
CA ASP A 18 2.52 33.54 -1.94
C ASP A 18 3.91 34.08 -2.35
N ILE A 19 4.96 33.69 -1.61
CA ILE A 19 6.34 34.13 -1.86
C ILE A 19 7.12 32.96 -2.46
N SER A 20 7.24 32.91 -3.76
CA SER A 20 7.87 31.80 -4.48
C SER A 20 9.36 31.63 -4.15
N SER A 21 10.09 32.72 -3.82
CA SER A 21 11.50 32.63 -3.40
C SER A 21 11.70 31.85 -2.11
N TYR A 22 10.67 31.69 -1.28
CA TYR A 22 10.75 30.88 -0.07
C TYR A 22 10.83 29.38 -0.34
N TRP A 23 10.41 28.94 -1.53
CA TRP A 23 10.30 27.53 -1.92
C TRP A 23 11.34 27.13 -2.99
N SER A 24 12.46 27.86 -3.06
CA SER A 24 13.53 27.66 -4.05
C SER A 24 14.91 27.39 -3.45
N GLY A 25 14.97 26.97 -2.18
CA GLY A 25 16.24 26.69 -1.48
C GLY A 25 16.57 25.18 -1.45
N ASP A 26 17.66 24.87 -0.73
CA ASP A 26 18.16 23.50 -0.57
C ASP A 26 17.86 22.91 0.81
N ASN A 27 17.22 23.69 1.70
CA ASN A 27 16.92 23.22 3.06
C ASN A 27 15.70 22.30 3.03
N VAL A 28 15.87 21.05 3.48
CA VAL A 28 14.81 20.05 3.52
C VAL A 28 13.68 20.50 4.44
N TRP A 29 12.47 20.63 3.90
CA TRP A 29 11.28 20.99 4.64
C TRP A 29 10.23 19.87 4.58
N VAL A 30 10.02 19.22 5.71
CA VAL A 30 9.22 17.99 5.84
C VAL A 30 7.77 18.32 6.17
N SER A 31 6.87 17.80 5.35
CA SER A 31 5.43 17.75 5.60
C SER A 31 5.01 16.35 6.07
N ILE A 32 3.77 16.19 6.54
CA ILE A 32 3.23 14.86 6.93
C ILE A 32 3.30 13.85 5.76
N ALA A 33 3.22 14.33 4.52
CA ALA A 33 3.28 13.46 3.34
C ALA A 33 4.68 12.84 3.14
N ASP A 34 5.73 13.51 3.58
CA ASP A 34 7.12 13.06 3.45
C ASP A 34 7.51 12.02 4.50
N MET A 35 6.72 11.89 5.59
CA MET A 35 6.93 10.92 6.68
C MET A 35 6.46 9.50 6.32
N LYS A 36 6.10 9.23 5.06
CA LYS A 36 5.53 7.95 4.58
C LYS A 36 6.40 6.77 4.98
N ASP A 37 5.95 5.99 5.96
CA ASP A 37 6.49 4.68 6.36
C ASP A 37 8.03 4.60 6.43
N ARG A 38 8.67 5.73 6.80
CA ARG A 38 10.11 5.85 6.96
C ARG A 38 10.47 6.08 8.41
N LYS A 39 11.31 5.20 8.98
CA LYS A 39 11.88 5.44 10.30
C LYS A 39 12.79 6.67 10.27
N TYR A 40 13.62 6.82 9.25
CA TYR A 40 14.52 7.95 9.06
C TYR A 40 14.13 8.80 7.84
N VAL A 41 14.10 10.13 8.01
CA VAL A 41 13.79 11.09 6.95
C VAL A 41 15.00 11.97 6.66
N ASP A 42 15.48 11.90 5.42
CA ASP A 42 16.63 12.64 4.89
C ASP A 42 16.26 13.59 3.75
N SER A 43 15.05 13.47 3.22
CA SER A 43 14.60 14.17 2.02
C SER A 43 13.11 14.47 2.09
N SER A 44 12.66 15.49 1.39
CA SER A 44 11.28 15.92 1.27
C SER A 44 10.95 16.29 -0.17
N LYS A 45 9.67 16.39 -0.46
CA LYS A 45 9.20 16.84 -1.76
C LYS A 45 9.51 18.31 -2.02
N GLU A 46 9.52 19.12 -0.97
CA GLU A 46 9.70 20.57 -1.04
C GLU A 46 10.89 20.98 -0.17
N THR A 47 11.56 22.04 -0.59
CA THR A 47 12.67 22.66 0.14
C THR A 47 12.39 24.14 0.40
N ILE A 48 13.06 24.75 1.36
CA ILE A 48 12.91 26.17 1.67
C ILE A 48 14.26 26.91 1.58
N SER A 49 14.20 28.20 1.29
CA SER A 49 15.36 29.07 1.20
C SER A 49 15.81 29.58 2.56
N ASP A 50 17.06 30.05 2.67
CA ASP A 50 17.56 30.75 3.84
C ASP A 50 16.77 32.04 4.16
N GLU A 51 16.23 32.69 3.13
CA GLU A 51 15.35 33.83 3.28
C GLU A 51 14.06 33.44 4.04
N ALA A 52 13.44 32.30 3.65
CA ALA A 52 12.26 31.77 4.33
C ALA A 52 12.54 31.43 5.80
N ILE A 53 13.71 30.84 6.10
CA ILE A 53 14.14 30.51 7.45
C ILE A 53 14.24 31.79 8.30
N LYS A 54 14.92 32.83 7.79
CA LYS A 54 15.10 34.10 8.48
C LYS A 54 13.76 34.82 8.67
N ALA A 55 12.93 34.90 7.65
CA ALA A 55 11.66 35.62 7.70
C ALA A 55 10.63 34.98 8.64
N THR A 56 10.58 33.64 8.69
CA THR A 56 9.62 32.90 9.52
C THR A 56 10.11 32.62 10.92
N GLY A 57 11.44 32.66 11.15
CA GLY A 57 12.05 32.18 12.37
C GLY A 57 11.71 30.72 12.65
N ILE A 58 11.59 29.91 11.60
CA ILE A 58 11.43 28.44 11.73
C ILE A 58 12.70 27.87 12.35
N ARG A 59 12.55 26.97 13.31
CA ARG A 59 13.68 26.35 13.97
C ARG A 59 14.13 25.12 13.20
N GLU A 60 15.42 24.93 13.11
CA GLU A 60 16.02 23.72 12.59
C GLU A 60 15.75 22.53 13.53
N VAL A 61 15.52 21.40 12.95
CA VAL A 61 15.40 20.09 13.62
C VAL A 61 16.75 19.40 13.45
N PRO A 62 17.55 19.26 14.50
CA PRO A 62 18.85 18.60 14.42
C PRO A 62 18.70 17.11 14.03
N GLU A 63 19.73 16.58 13.39
CA GLU A 63 19.88 15.13 13.18
C GLU A 63 19.66 14.35 14.48
N GLY A 64 19.01 13.17 14.40
CA GLY A 64 18.66 12.33 15.53
C GLY A 64 17.38 12.78 16.27
N THR A 65 16.80 13.95 15.97
CA THR A 65 15.58 14.39 16.63
C THR A 65 14.37 13.58 16.14
N VAL A 66 13.61 13.02 17.09
CA VAL A 66 12.32 12.38 16.78
C VAL A 66 11.25 13.44 16.60
N PHE A 67 10.39 13.25 15.61
CA PHE A 67 9.25 14.12 15.36
C PHE A 67 7.99 13.34 14.98
N MET A 68 6.82 13.89 15.26
CA MET A 68 5.53 13.21 15.09
C MET A 68 4.48 14.16 14.54
N SER A 69 3.64 13.66 13.63
CA SER A 69 2.43 14.36 13.19
C SER A 69 1.38 14.37 14.30
N PHE A 70 0.86 15.56 14.65
CA PHE A 70 -0.13 15.73 15.73
C PHE A 70 -1.43 16.41 15.26
N LYS A 71 -1.55 16.71 13.97
CA LYS A 71 -2.74 17.24 13.31
C LYS A 71 -3.04 16.38 12.06
N LEU A 72 -4.29 16.32 11.64
CA LEU A 72 -4.77 15.61 10.44
C LEU A 72 -4.57 14.08 10.52
N SER A 73 -3.35 13.61 10.33
CA SER A 73 -2.96 12.19 10.45
C SER A 73 -2.08 12.02 11.69
N ILE A 74 -2.68 11.89 12.87
CA ILE A 74 -1.97 11.79 14.15
C ILE A 74 -1.19 10.47 14.24
N GLY A 75 0.03 10.54 14.82
CA GLY A 75 0.81 9.36 15.20
C GLY A 75 1.75 8.82 14.12
N LYS A 76 1.97 9.54 13.02
CA LYS A 76 3.13 9.24 12.17
C LYS A 76 4.38 9.76 12.87
N VAL A 77 5.36 8.90 13.07
CA VAL A 77 6.61 9.21 13.76
C VAL A 77 7.79 8.99 12.82
N ALA A 78 8.81 9.82 12.93
CA ALA A 78 10.07 9.63 12.21
C ALA A 78 11.24 10.25 12.99
N ILE A 79 12.45 9.94 12.57
CA ILE A 79 13.72 10.46 13.07
C ILE A 79 14.38 11.29 11.97
N ALA A 80 14.90 12.46 12.29
CA ALA A 80 15.67 13.27 11.36
C ALA A 80 17.02 12.58 11.06
N ALA A 81 17.25 12.16 9.81
CA ALA A 81 18.51 11.56 9.40
C ALA A 81 19.59 12.59 9.06
N LYS A 82 19.23 13.87 9.04
CA LYS A 82 20.09 15.05 8.93
C LYS A 82 19.32 16.26 9.46
N ASN A 83 20.00 17.39 9.58
CA ASN A 83 19.32 18.65 9.90
C ASN A 83 18.24 18.98 8.87
N LEU A 84 17.05 19.33 9.31
CA LEU A 84 15.89 19.60 8.46
C LEU A 84 14.92 20.61 9.12
N TYR A 85 13.87 20.96 8.43
CA TYR A 85 12.77 21.79 8.91
C TYR A 85 11.44 21.05 8.77
N THR A 86 10.43 21.40 9.57
CA THR A 86 9.11 20.75 9.51
C THR A 86 7.98 21.76 9.42
N ASN A 87 6.82 21.33 8.97
CA ASN A 87 5.62 22.16 8.99
C ASN A 87 5.00 22.25 10.40
N GLU A 88 4.00 23.10 10.56
CA GLU A 88 3.29 23.36 11.83
C GLU A 88 2.37 22.20 12.30
N ALA A 89 2.22 21.16 11.53
CA ALA A 89 1.45 19.96 11.91
C ALA A 89 2.34 18.87 12.53
N ILE A 90 3.64 19.12 12.62
CA ILE A 90 4.64 18.19 13.15
C ILE A 90 5.19 18.73 14.47
N MET A 91 5.14 17.91 15.52
CA MET A 91 5.76 18.13 16.81
C MET A 91 7.13 17.48 16.82
N GLN A 92 8.14 18.21 17.28
CA GLN A 92 9.52 17.77 17.46
C GLN A 92 9.77 17.49 18.93
N PHE A 93 10.59 16.48 19.23
CA PHE A 93 10.90 16.02 20.57
C PHE A 93 12.43 16.07 20.86
N PRO A 94 13.08 17.23 20.81
CA PRO A 94 14.47 17.34 21.25
C PRO A 94 14.59 16.92 22.71
N ILE A 95 15.44 15.94 22.99
CA ILE A 95 15.66 15.43 24.33
C ILE A 95 16.52 16.44 25.10
N LYS A 96 16.09 16.82 26.29
CA LYS A 96 16.85 17.75 27.17
C LYS A 96 18.09 17.06 27.72
N PRO A 97 19.17 17.82 27.99
CA PRO A 97 20.37 17.29 28.64
C PRO A 97 20.04 16.60 29.99
N GLY A 98 20.71 15.49 30.26
CA GLY A 98 20.56 14.75 31.52
C GLY A 98 19.57 13.56 31.46
N TYR A 99 18.92 13.35 30.33
CA TYR A 99 18.08 12.17 30.10
C TYR A 99 18.78 11.19 29.14
N GLU A 100 18.94 9.96 29.61
CA GLU A 100 19.48 8.84 28.80
C GLU A 100 18.33 8.16 28.03
N LEU A 101 17.94 8.78 26.93
CA LEU A 101 16.84 8.31 26.07
C LEU A 101 17.31 8.22 24.62
N SER A 102 17.25 7.04 24.03
CA SER A 102 17.59 6.79 22.62
C SER A 102 16.51 7.34 21.70
N PRO A 103 16.86 8.03 20.60
CA PRO A 103 15.90 8.42 19.57
C PRO A 103 15.13 7.23 18.98
N GLU A 104 15.77 6.09 18.78
CA GLU A 104 15.16 4.87 18.25
C GLU A 104 14.14 4.28 19.22
N TYR A 105 14.45 4.29 20.52
CA TYR A 105 13.48 3.87 21.55
C TYR A 105 12.30 4.83 21.59
N LEU A 106 12.55 6.15 21.58
CA LEU A 106 11.50 7.18 21.56
C LEU A 106 10.61 7.05 20.30
N TYR A 107 11.20 6.71 19.15
CA TYR A 107 10.44 6.44 17.92
C TYR A 107 9.39 5.35 18.15
N TYR A 108 9.78 4.19 18.69
CA TYR A 108 8.86 3.10 18.97
C TYR A 108 7.88 3.43 20.11
N TYR A 109 8.36 4.12 21.15
CA TYR A 109 7.50 4.59 22.22
C TYR A 109 6.36 5.45 21.69
N LEU A 110 6.65 6.44 20.84
CA LEU A 110 5.63 7.33 20.28
C LEU A 110 4.68 6.61 19.30
N LEU A 111 5.15 5.59 18.59
CA LEU A 111 4.31 4.74 17.73
C LEU A 111 3.33 3.89 18.53
N GLY A 112 3.76 3.33 19.67
CA GLY A 112 2.94 2.49 20.55
C GLY A 112 2.06 3.31 21.52
N HIS A 113 2.38 4.59 21.74
CA HIS A 113 1.70 5.41 22.73
C HIS A 113 0.24 5.68 22.40
N LYS A 114 -0.65 5.40 23.38
CA LYS A 114 -2.09 5.62 23.25
C LYS A 114 -2.45 7.05 23.66
N TRP A 115 -2.48 7.95 22.69
CA TRP A 115 -2.77 9.37 22.92
C TRP A 115 -4.17 9.59 23.46
N GLN A 116 -4.29 10.20 24.65
CA GLN A 116 -5.58 10.51 25.26
C GLN A 116 -6.32 11.59 24.43
N GLY A 117 -7.57 11.29 24.07
CA GLY A 117 -8.41 12.20 23.28
C GLY A 117 -8.23 12.12 21.75
N ALA A 118 -7.39 11.21 21.26
CA ALA A 118 -7.33 10.85 19.85
C ALA A 118 -8.41 9.80 19.53
N ASN A 119 -9.70 10.17 19.61
CA ASN A 119 -10.80 9.28 19.20
C ASN A 119 -10.69 9.00 17.69
N LYS A 120 -10.50 7.74 17.31
CA LYS A 120 -10.38 7.22 15.93
C LYS A 120 -11.64 7.45 15.05
N ALA A 121 -12.73 7.99 15.60
CA ALA A 121 -14.03 8.03 14.95
C ALA A 121 -14.43 9.39 14.35
N VAL A 122 -13.66 10.46 14.51
CA VAL A 122 -14.08 11.78 14.01
C VAL A 122 -12.94 12.43 13.24
N MET A 123 -13.16 12.72 11.96
CA MET A 123 -12.34 13.64 11.19
C MET A 123 -12.20 14.97 11.99
N GLY A 124 -11.00 15.23 12.55
CA GLY A 124 -10.75 16.46 13.31
C GLY A 124 -10.19 16.29 14.73
N ALA A 125 -9.89 15.07 15.20
CA ALA A 125 -9.17 14.90 16.45
C ALA A 125 -7.80 15.59 16.36
N THR A 126 -7.60 16.67 17.11
CA THR A 126 -6.36 17.42 17.17
C THR A 126 -5.75 17.24 18.57
N LEU A 127 -4.54 16.70 18.61
CA LEU A 127 -3.66 16.92 19.75
C LEU A 127 -3.17 18.39 19.70
N ASN A 128 -2.79 18.91 20.84
CA ASN A 128 -2.12 20.21 20.91
C ASN A 128 -0.88 20.11 21.79
N LYS A 129 0.03 21.07 21.64
CA LYS A 129 1.30 21.10 22.39
C LYS A 129 1.08 20.97 23.90
N LYS A 130 0.03 21.61 24.47
CA LYS A 130 -0.25 21.57 25.90
C LYS A 130 -0.64 20.16 26.36
N LYS A 131 -1.47 19.44 25.62
CA LYS A 131 -1.85 18.07 25.94
C LYS A 131 -0.64 17.13 25.83
N ILE A 132 0.13 17.22 24.74
CA ILE A 132 1.36 16.44 24.56
C ILE A 132 2.34 16.69 25.70
N ALA A 133 2.53 17.94 26.11
CA ALA A 133 3.42 18.30 27.20
C ALA A 133 3.04 17.71 28.57
N GLN A 134 1.75 17.40 28.77
CA GLN A 134 1.21 16.83 30.00
C GLN A 134 1.21 15.30 30.02
N GLU A 135 1.43 14.64 28.87
CA GLU A 135 1.55 13.18 28.81
C GLU A 135 2.71 12.70 29.68
N HIS A 136 2.56 11.50 30.23
CA HIS A 136 3.58 10.89 31.07
C HIS A 136 4.47 9.99 30.25
N ILE A 137 5.75 9.95 30.58
CA ILE A 137 6.75 9.05 30.02
C ILE A 137 7.58 8.43 31.14
N SER A 138 7.81 7.15 30.99
CA SER A 138 8.84 6.41 31.72
C SER A 138 9.63 5.57 30.73
N PHE A 139 10.90 5.38 30.98
CA PHE A 139 11.76 4.58 30.11
C PHE A 139 12.78 3.81 30.97
N PRO A 140 13.19 2.60 30.55
CA PRO A 140 14.16 1.78 31.25
C PRO A 140 15.60 2.30 31.05
N SER A 141 16.60 1.56 31.54
CA SER A 141 18.00 1.87 31.27
C SER A 141 18.32 1.85 29.78
N ILE A 142 19.41 2.51 29.38
CA ILE A 142 19.81 2.62 27.97
C ILE A 142 20.08 1.24 27.33
N GLU A 143 20.61 0.28 28.11
CA GLU A 143 20.84 -1.09 27.67
C GLU A 143 19.53 -1.81 27.35
N GLU A 144 18.51 -1.62 28.20
CA GLU A 144 17.20 -2.23 27.96
C GLU A 144 16.46 -1.53 26.82
N GLN A 145 16.61 -0.21 26.67
CA GLN A 145 16.11 0.50 25.47
C GLN A 145 16.71 -0.10 24.19
N GLN A 146 18.03 -0.30 24.17
CA GLN A 146 18.71 -0.90 23.00
C GLN A 146 18.19 -2.29 22.69
N ARG A 147 18.01 -3.14 23.73
CA ARG A 147 17.45 -4.51 23.55
C ARG A 147 16.06 -4.47 22.90
N ILE A 148 15.20 -3.55 23.38
CA ILE A 148 13.84 -3.37 22.82
C ILE A 148 13.92 -2.89 21.38
N VAL A 149 14.77 -1.92 21.08
CA VAL A 149 14.96 -1.40 19.71
C VAL A 149 15.45 -2.50 18.78
N ASP A 150 16.47 -3.27 19.18
CA ASP A 150 17.02 -4.36 18.37
C ASP A 150 15.96 -5.41 18.01
N GLU A 151 15.10 -5.77 18.96
CA GLU A 151 14.00 -6.72 18.74
C GLU A 151 12.97 -6.17 17.75
N LEU A 152 12.53 -4.91 17.93
CA LEU A 152 11.52 -4.30 17.08
C LEU A 152 12.05 -3.97 15.67
N ASP A 153 13.31 -3.56 15.56
CA ASP A 153 14.00 -3.35 14.28
C ASP A 153 14.17 -4.67 13.51
N LEU A 154 14.47 -5.77 14.22
CA LEU A 154 14.52 -7.10 13.61
C LEU A 154 13.17 -7.49 13.00
N LEU A 155 12.07 -7.35 13.76
CA LEU A 155 10.73 -7.68 13.28
C LEU A 155 10.30 -6.80 12.09
N THR A 156 10.56 -5.50 12.16
CA THR A 156 10.29 -4.56 11.06
C THR A 156 11.12 -4.90 9.82
N GLY A 157 12.42 -5.18 10.00
CA GLY A 157 13.31 -5.59 8.91
C GLY A 157 12.90 -6.91 8.25
N ILE A 158 12.32 -7.87 9.00
CA ILE A 158 11.73 -9.09 8.42
C ILE A 158 10.54 -8.75 7.52
N ILE A 159 9.64 -7.87 7.97
CA ILE A 159 8.48 -7.43 7.18
C ILE A 159 8.94 -6.77 5.88
N ASP A 160 9.93 -5.88 5.95
CA ASP A 160 10.45 -5.16 4.78
C ASP A 160 11.11 -6.12 3.77
N LYS A 161 11.92 -7.06 4.24
CA LYS A 161 12.52 -8.09 3.39
C LYS A 161 11.48 -8.97 2.71
N LYS A 162 10.44 -9.38 3.44
CA LYS A 162 9.33 -10.17 2.88
C LYS A 162 8.53 -9.38 1.84
N ASN A 163 8.28 -8.10 2.06
CA ASN A 163 7.65 -7.22 1.07
C ASN A 163 8.52 -7.06 -0.19
N ALA A 164 9.86 -6.98 -0.05
CA ALA A 164 10.77 -6.99 -1.18
C ALA A 164 10.68 -8.32 -1.95
N GLN A 165 10.69 -9.46 -1.26
CA GLN A 165 10.52 -10.78 -1.90
C GLN A 165 9.20 -10.89 -2.70
N LEU A 166 8.09 -10.32 -2.21
CA LEU A 166 6.83 -10.29 -2.97
C LEU A 166 6.98 -9.52 -4.28
N ARG A 167 7.65 -8.36 -4.26
CA ARG A 167 7.93 -7.58 -5.49
C ARG A 167 8.84 -8.32 -6.46
N ASP A 168 9.87 -9.00 -5.95
CA ASP A 168 10.81 -9.77 -6.77
C ASP A 168 10.09 -10.95 -7.44
N LEU A 169 9.17 -11.62 -6.75
CA LEU A 169 8.34 -12.69 -7.31
C LEU A 169 7.37 -12.17 -8.40
N ASP A 170 6.81 -10.96 -8.25
CA ASP A 170 6.02 -10.32 -9.31
C ASP A 170 6.87 -10.02 -10.55
N ALA A 171 8.06 -9.47 -10.35
CA ALA A 171 9.00 -9.19 -11.43
C ALA A 171 9.46 -10.49 -12.13
N LEU A 172 9.71 -11.54 -11.37
CA LEU A 172 10.08 -12.86 -11.91
C LEU A 172 8.96 -13.43 -12.79
N ALA A 173 7.71 -13.41 -12.31
CA ALA A 173 6.59 -13.92 -13.09
C ALA A 173 6.40 -13.13 -14.39
N GLN A 174 6.56 -11.82 -14.33
CA GLN A 174 6.52 -10.96 -15.52
C GLN A 174 7.67 -11.26 -16.49
N SER A 175 8.89 -11.45 -15.98
CA SER A 175 10.06 -11.82 -16.80
C SER A 175 9.85 -13.16 -17.50
N ILE A 176 9.35 -14.16 -16.80
CA ILE A 176 9.02 -15.48 -17.36
C ILE A 176 8.00 -15.34 -18.51
N PHE A 177 6.98 -14.50 -18.33
CA PHE A 177 5.98 -14.28 -19.38
C PHE A 177 6.61 -13.68 -20.64
N TYR A 178 7.40 -12.62 -20.51
CA TYR A 178 8.03 -11.99 -21.67
C TYR A 178 9.11 -12.86 -22.33
N GLU A 179 9.84 -13.68 -21.56
CA GLU A 179 10.81 -14.63 -22.08
C GLU A 179 10.13 -15.70 -22.94
N MET A 180 8.98 -16.23 -22.47
CA MET A 180 8.27 -17.32 -23.13
C MET A 180 7.41 -16.86 -24.30
N PHE A 181 6.79 -15.67 -24.21
CA PHE A 181 5.75 -15.24 -25.15
C PHE A 181 6.08 -13.94 -25.88
N GLY A 182 7.12 -13.21 -25.49
CA GLY A 182 7.43 -11.89 -26.03
C GLY A 182 6.44 -10.81 -25.60
N ASP A 183 6.46 -9.68 -26.27
CA ASP A 183 5.46 -8.61 -26.06
C ASP A 183 4.15 -8.98 -26.80
N PRO A 184 3.06 -9.25 -26.09
CA PRO A 184 1.79 -9.64 -26.71
C PRO A 184 1.12 -8.48 -27.48
N ASN A 185 1.45 -7.22 -27.18
CA ASN A 185 0.93 -6.08 -27.94
C ASN A 185 1.53 -6.01 -29.34
N ALA A 186 2.81 -6.30 -29.46
CA ALA A 186 3.55 -6.32 -30.72
C ALA A 186 3.55 -7.70 -31.38
N ASN A 187 3.12 -8.75 -30.66
CA ASN A 187 3.29 -10.15 -31.05
C ASN A 187 4.72 -10.46 -31.54
N SER A 188 5.71 -10.07 -30.75
CA SER A 188 7.12 -10.03 -31.16
C SER A 188 7.71 -11.40 -31.53
N LEU A 189 7.08 -12.49 -31.11
CA LEU A 189 7.46 -13.87 -31.47
C LEU A 189 6.60 -14.48 -32.59
N ASN A 190 5.71 -13.67 -33.20
CA ASN A 190 4.83 -14.09 -34.32
C ASN A 190 3.97 -15.31 -34.01
N TRP A 191 3.41 -15.39 -32.79
CA TRP A 191 2.45 -16.42 -32.42
C TRP A 191 1.19 -16.35 -33.31
N PRO A 192 0.52 -17.48 -33.62
CA PRO A 192 -0.84 -17.44 -34.13
C PRO A 192 -1.71 -16.53 -33.23
N SER A 193 -2.60 -15.78 -33.83
CA SER A 193 -3.49 -14.88 -33.09
C SER A 193 -4.89 -14.85 -33.68
N SER A 194 -5.86 -14.53 -32.85
CA SER A 194 -7.26 -14.37 -33.24
C SER A 194 -7.87 -13.15 -32.55
N SER A 195 -9.02 -12.67 -33.02
CA SER A 195 -9.70 -11.55 -32.38
C SER A 195 -10.32 -11.99 -31.04
N PHE A 196 -10.41 -11.08 -30.07
CA PHE A 196 -11.00 -11.35 -28.76
C PHE A 196 -12.41 -11.98 -28.89
N LYS A 197 -13.25 -11.46 -29.78
CA LYS A 197 -14.63 -11.94 -30.00
C LYS A 197 -14.71 -13.40 -30.48
N ASP A 198 -13.64 -13.89 -31.13
CA ASP A 198 -13.61 -15.27 -31.67
C ASP A 198 -13.11 -16.25 -30.59
N ILE A 199 -12.42 -15.75 -29.55
CA ILE A 199 -11.88 -16.54 -28.45
C ILE A 199 -12.77 -16.47 -27.21
N PHE A 200 -13.26 -15.30 -26.85
CA PHE A 200 -13.98 -15.07 -25.59
C PHE A 200 -15.45 -14.70 -25.83
N LYS A 201 -16.31 -15.25 -24.97
CA LYS A 201 -17.71 -14.80 -24.79
C LYS A 201 -17.84 -14.23 -23.40
N LEU A 202 -18.14 -12.92 -23.28
CA LEU A 202 -18.34 -12.27 -21.99
C LEU A 202 -19.82 -12.29 -21.60
N LYS A 203 -20.09 -12.69 -20.35
CA LYS A 203 -21.41 -12.55 -19.72
C LYS A 203 -21.28 -11.76 -18.43
N SER A 204 -22.17 -10.79 -18.21
CA SER A 204 -22.28 -10.13 -16.90
C SER A 204 -22.71 -11.12 -15.83
N GLY A 205 -22.26 -10.90 -14.60
CA GLY A 205 -22.84 -11.54 -13.44
C GLY A 205 -24.23 -11.00 -13.10
N ASP A 206 -24.77 -11.39 -11.95
CA ASP A 206 -26.10 -11.03 -11.49
C ASP A 206 -26.03 -9.91 -10.47
N GLY A 207 -26.95 -8.94 -10.54
CA GLY A 207 -26.98 -7.79 -9.64
C GLY A 207 -27.16 -8.22 -8.19
N LEU A 208 -26.23 -7.79 -7.32
CA LEU A 208 -26.33 -7.95 -5.87
C LEU A 208 -25.72 -6.70 -5.22
N LYS A 209 -26.55 -5.94 -4.52
CA LYS A 209 -26.12 -4.72 -3.81
C LYS A 209 -25.57 -5.08 -2.44
N GLU A 210 -24.60 -4.34 -1.96
CA GLU A 210 -23.95 -4.57 -0.66
C GLU A 210 -24.95 -4.63 0.51
N LYS A 211 -26.01 -3.82 0.48
CA LYS A 211 -27.08 -3.84 1.48
C LYS A 211 -27.91 -5.14 1.50
N ASP A 212 -27.85 -5.92 0.43
CA ASP A 212 -28.58 -7.18 0.24
C ASP A 212 -27.69 -8.40 0.56
N PHE A 213 -26.47 -8.17 1.04
CA PHE A 213 -25.58 -9.24 1.48
C PHE A 213 -26.15 -9.90 2.73
N VAL A 214 -26.27 -11.22 2.68
CA VAL A 214 -26.60 -12.04 3.84
C VAL A 214 -25.33 -12.73 4.30
N THR A 215 -25.04 -12.66 5.60
CA THR A 215 -23.82 -13.27 6.18
C THR A 215 -23.63 -14.70 5.69
N GLY A 216 -22.48 -14.99 5.10
CA GLY A 216 -22.15 -16.28 4.51
C GLY A 216 -20.68 -16.42 4.19
N GLN A 217 -20.32 -17.53 3.53
CA GLN A 217 -18.92 -17.88 3.26
C GLN A 217 -18.50 -17.65 1.81
N PHE A 218 -19.43 -17.42 0.89
CA PHE A 218 -19.11 -17.30 -0.54
C PHE A 218 -18.67 -15.87 -0.86
N PRO A 219 -17.47 -15.69 -1.44
CA PRO A 219 -17.00 -14.36 -1.81
C PRO A 219 -17.86 -13.75 -2.92
N VAL A 220 -18.15 -12.46 -2.81
CA VAL A 220 -18.86 -11.68 -3.82
C VAL A 220 -17.86 -10.87 -4.62
N TYR A 221 -17.74 -11.18 -5.91
CA TYR A 221 -16.82 -10.50 -6.82
C TYR A 221 -17.52 -9.39 -7.59
N GLY A 222 -16.96 -8.18 -7.48
CA GLY A 222 -17.32 -7.02 -8.27
C GLY A 222 -16.20 -6.59 -9.21
N GLY A 223 -16.27 -5.36 -9.74
CA GLY A 223 -15.28 -4.82 -10.67
C GLY A 223 -13.86 -4.70 -10.11
N ASN A 224 -13.71 -4.60 -8.79
CA ASN A 224 -12.40 -4.46 -8.12
C ASN A 224 -11.96 -5.71 -7.31
N GLY A 225 -12.65 -6.83 -7.44
CA GLY A 225 -12.40 -8.04 -6.67
C GLY A 225 -13.48 -8.32 -5.63
N ILE A 226 -13.09 -8.90 -4.49
CA ILE A 226 -14.04 -9.25 -3.43
C ILE A 226 -14.57 -7.97 -2.79
N SER A 227 -15.91 -7.78 -2.84
CA SER A 227 -16.64 -6.68 -2.20
C SER A 227 -17.29 -7.08 -0.87
N GLY A 228 -17.36 -8.38 -0.57
CA GLY A 228 -17.92 -8.92 0.65
C GLY A 228 -18.16 -10.42 0.53
N TYR A 229 -19.01 -10.95 1.42
CA TYR A 229 -19.38 -12.36 1.45
C TYR A 229 -20.89 -12.51 1.50
N HIS A 230 -21.42 -13.60 0.91
CA HIS A 230 -22.84 -13.89 0.83
C HIS A 230 -23.10 -15.37 1.18
N ASN A 231 -24.35 -15.71 1.50
CA ASN A 231 -24.74 -17.07 1.85
C ASN A 231 -25.09 -17.95 0.63
N ALA A 232 -25.11 -17.36 -0.56
CA ALA A 232 -25.37 -18.07 -1.82
C ALA A 232 -24.30 -17.74 -2.86
N PHE A 233 -24.20 -18.55 -3.89
CA PHE A 233 -23.29 -18.36 -5.04
C PHE A 233 -24.08 -18.49 -6.35
N ASN A 234 -23.58 -17.89 -7.43
CA ASN A 234 -24.11 -18.01 -8.78
C ASN A 234 -23.10 -18.59 -9.78
N LYS A 235 -21.88 -18.87 -9.30
CA LYS A 235 -20.79 -19.48 -10.08
C LYS A 235 -20.12 -20.58 -9.26
N GLU A 236 -19.69 -21.63 -9.95
CA GLU A 236 -18.97 -22.77 -9.37
C GLU A 236 -17.89 -23.24 -10.35
N GLY A 237 -16.71 -23.58 -9.83
CA GLY A 237 -15.56 -24.04 -10.61
C GLY A 237 -14.61 -22.92 -11.01
N LYS A 238 -13.81 -23.18 -12.05
CA LYS A 238 -12.77 -22.27 -12.50
C LYS A 238 -13.30 -21.29 -13.56
N HIS A 239 -13.16 -20.00 -13.29
CA HIS A 239 -13.61 -18.92 -14.15
C HIS A 239 -12.52 -17.84 -14.31
N ILE A 240 -12.52 -17.17 -15.46
CA ILE A 240 -11.83 -15.88 -15.62
C ILE A 240 -12.88 -14.78 -15.47
N ILE A 241 -12.66 -13.89 -14.51
CA ILE A 241 -13.50 -12.71 -14.31
C ILE A 241 -12.75 -11.45 -14.72
N ILE A 242 -13.46 -10.52 -15.37
CA ILE A 242 -12.92 -9.25 -15.85
C ILE A 242 -13.74 -8.13 -15.22
N GLY A 243 -13.09 -7.22 -14.45
CA GLY A 243 -13.76 -6.05 -13.91
C GLY A 243 -14.34 -5.19 -15.02
N ARG A 244 -15.64 -4.89 -14.93
CA ARG A 244 -16.38 -4.17 -15.98
C ARG A 244 -16.44 -2.66 -15.73
N VAL A 245 -16.58 -2.24 -14.48
CA VAL A 245 -16.94 -0.88 -14.08
C VAL A 245 -15.98 -0.31 -13.04
N GLY A 246 -15.72 1.00 -13.10
CA GLY A 246 -14.95 1.74 -12.11
C GLY A 246 -13.47 1.87 -12.43
N ALA A 247 -12.71 2.46 -11.50
CA ALA A 247 -11.29 2.75 -11.68
C ALA A 247 -10.41 1.52 -11.96
N TYR A 248 -10.88 0.33 -11.58
CA TYR A 248 -10.18 -0.95 -11.76
C TYR A 248 -10.82 -1.81 -12.85
N CYS A 249 -11.66 -1.23 -13.73
CA CYS A 249 -12.19 -1.96 -14.86
C CYS A 249 -11.03 -2.48 -15.74
N GLY A 250 -11.17 -3.70 -16.25
CA GLY A 250 -10.12 -4.38 -17.02
C GLY A 250 -9.17 -5.24 -16.19
N ASN A 251 -9.24 -5.23 -14.88
CA ASN A 251 -8.51 -6.19 -14.05
C ASN A 251 -9.06 -7.59 -14.28
N VAL A 252 -8.17 -8.55 -14.53
CA VAL A 252 -8.50 -9.93 -14.84
C VAL A 252 -8.03 -10.86 -13.72
N ARG A 253 -8.87 -11.82 -13.34
CA ARG A 253 -8.57 -12.78 -12.26
C ARG A 253 -9.06 -14.16 -12.64
N VAL A 254 -8.31 -15.18 -12.23
CA VAL A 254 -8.81 -16.56 -12.15
C VAL A 254 -9.46 -16.69 -10.78
N VAL A 255 -10.70 -17.18 -10.76
CA VAL A 255 -11.43 -17.49 -9.52
C VAL A 255 -11.84 -18.95 -9.61
N GLU A 256 -11.67 -19.67 -8.52
CA GLU A 256 -12.01 -21.08 -8.37
C GLU A 256 -13.03 -21.23 -7.24
N ASP A 257 -13.64 -22.40 -7.11
CA ASP A 257 -14.67 -22.74 -6.13
C ASP A 257 -16.04 -22.07 -6.37
N CYS A 258 -16.81 -21.88 -5.29
CA CYS A 258 -18.13 -21.25 -5.34
C CYS A 258 -18.04 -19.77 -4.98
N PHE A 259 -18.61 -18.91 -5.81
CA PHE A 259 -18.62 -17.46 -5.59
C PHE A 259 -19.84 -16.80 -6.22
N TRP A 260 -20.15 -15.57 -5.79
CA TRP A 260 -21.13 -14.72 -6.45
C TRP A 260 -20.41 -13.73 -7.37
N LEU A 261 -20.76 -13.72 -8.66
CA LEU A 261 -20.31 -12.70 -9.61
C LEU A 261 -21.38 -11.64 -9.78
N THR A 262 -21.07 -10.39 -9.50
CA THR A 262 -22.00 -9.28 -9.70
C THR A 262 -21.96 -8.77 -11.14
N ASP A 263 -22.97 -7.97 -11.50
CA ASP A 263 -23.08 -7.31 -12.81
C ASP A 263 -21.96 -6.25 -13.07
N ASN A 264 -21.16 -5.94 -12.07
CA ASN A 264 -19.97 -5.09 -12.19
C ASN A 264 -18.72 -5.80 -12.73
N ALA A 265 -18.83 -7.09 -13.03
CA ALA A 265 -17.80 -7.88 -13.67
C ALA A 265 -18.36 -8.81 -14.73
N PHE A 266 -17.51 -9.21 -15.68
CA PHE A 266 -17.80 -10.22 -16.68
C PHE A 266 -17.21 -11.55 -16.27
N ASP A 267 -17.92 -12.63 -16.62
CA ASP A 267 -17.42 -13.98 -16.74
C ASP A 267 -16.96 -14.21 -18.19
N ALA A 268 -15.71 -14.57 -18.40
CA ALA A 268 -15.12 -14.76 -19.70
C ALA A 268 -15.05 -16.27 -20.04
N PHE A 269 -15.92 -16.71 -20.93
CA PHE A 269 -15.98 -18.09 -21.43
C PHE A 269 -15.09 -18.26 -22.65
N PHE A 270 -14.33 -19.33 -22.69
CA PHE A 270 -13.44 -19.71 -23.79
C PHE A 270 -13.25 -21.24 -23.83
N ASP A 271 -12.65 -21.75 -24.91
CA ASP A 271 -12.29 -23.16 -25.03
C ASP A 271 -10.97 -23.45 -24.29
N SER A 272 -11.04 -24.19 -23.19
CA SER A 272 -9.89 -24.56 -22.38
C SER A 272 -8.95 -25.59 -23.05
N SER A 273 -9.31 -26.14 -24.19
CA SER A 273 -8.40 -26.95 -25.02
C SER A 273 -7.45 -26.07 -25.86
N VAL A 274 -7.81 -24.81 -26.08
CA VAL A 274 -7.06 -23.85 -26.89
C VAL A 274 -6.31 -22.84 -26.02
N LEU A 275 -6.89 -22.46 -24.86
CA LEU A 275 -6.36 -21.40 -24.00
C LEU A 275 -6.37 -21.85 -22.53
N ASP A 276 -5.21 -21.72 -21.86
CA ASP A 276 -5.09 -22.02 -20.44
C ASP A 276 -5.57 -20.86 -19.59
N TYR A 277 -6.20 -21.12 -18.43
CA TYR A 277 -6.79 -20.10 -17.55
C TYR A 277 -5.77 -19.11 -17.00
N TYR A 278 -4.63 -19.58 -16.49
CA TYR A 278 -3.63 -18.70 -15.89
C TYR A 278 -2.85 -17.92 -16.95
N PHE A 279 -2.52 -18.58 -18.07
CA PHE A 279 -1.95 -17.89 -19.23
C PHE A 279 -2.90 -16.81 -19.76
N ALA A 280 -4.18 -17.12 -19.95
CA ALA A 280 -5.18 -16.18 -20.44
C ALA A 280 -5.34 -14.98 -19.50
N SER A 281 -5.44 -15.23 -18.19
CA SER A 281 -5.53 -14.16 -17.19
C SER A 281 -4.29 -13.26 -17.21
N TRP A 282 -3.11 -13.86 -17.31
CA TRP A 282 -1.86 -13.11 -17.38
C TRP A 282 -1.74 -12.29 -18.66
N LEU A 283 -2.03 -12.91 -19.79
CA LEU A 283 -2.06 -12.24 -21.11
C LEU A 283 -3.00 -11.02 -21.11
N LEU A 284 -4.23 -11.20 -20.64
CA LEU A 284 -5.23 -10.13 -20.63
C LEU A 284 -4.84 -8.98 -19.68
N ASN A 285 -4.22 -9.27 -18.54
CA ASN A 285 -3.67 -8.23 -17.66
C ASN A 285 -2.49 -7.49 -18.32
N THR A 286 -1.59 -8.20 -19.01
CA THR A 286 -0.46 -7.61 -19.74
C THR A 286 -0.93 -6.71 -20.90
N LEU A 287 -2.05 -7.06 -21.52
CA LEU A 287 -2.68 -6.24 -22.57
C LEU A 287 -3.36 -4.97 -22.02
N VAL A 288 -3.45 -4.81 -20.69
CA VAL A 288 -4.00 -3.61 -20.02
C VAL A 288 -5.39 -3.24 -20.54
N LEU A 289 -6.38 -4.12 -20.30
CA LEU A 289 -7.74 -3.96 -20.84
C LEU A 289 -8.39 -2.61 -20.48
N HIS A 290 -7.96 -1.94 -19.41
CA HIS A 290 -8.46 -0.62 -19.01
C HIS A 290 -8.36 0.43 -20.14
N ARG A 291 -7.35 0.35 -21.01
CA ARG A 291 -7.18 1.27 -22.16
C ARG A 291 -8.33 1.22 -23.17
N PHE A 292 -9.16 0.17 -23.12
CA PHE A 292 -10.36 0.01 -23.96
C PHE A 292 -11.65 0.44 -23.26
N ALA A 293 -11.56 0.95 -22.04
CA ALA A 293 -12.70 1.53 -21.34
C ALA A 293 -13.16 2.82 -22.01
N ASN A 294 -14.45 3.14 -21.92
CA ASN A 294 -14.92 4.46 -22.32
C ASN A 294 -14.39 5.53 -21.34
N HIS A 295 -14.26 6.77 -21.84
CA HIS A 295 -13.77 7.91 -21.06
C HIS A 295 -14.87 8.66 -20.29
N ALA A 296 -15.92 7.95 -19.84
CA ALA A 296 -16.96 8.53 -18.98
C ALA A 296 -16.43 8.79 -17.55
N ALA A 297 -17.17 9.56 -16.76
CA ALA A 297 -16.83 9.82 -15.36
C ALA A 297 -16.64 8.52 -14.54
N GLN A 298 -17.32 7.46 -14.92
CA GLN A 298 -17.08 6.10 -14.45
C GLN A 298 -16.66 5.25 -15.65
N PRO A 299 -15.39 4.83 -15.77
CA PRO A 299 -14.91 4.00 -16.85
C PRO A 299 -15.65 2.67 -16.91
N VAL A 300 -16.03 2.23 -18.12
CA VAL A 300 -16.72 0.95 -18.34
C VAL A 300 -16.12 0.25 -19.55
N ILE A 301 -15.81 -1.03 -19.39
CA ILE A 301 -15.43 -1.93 -20.48
C ILE A 301 -16.71 -2.58 -21.06
N SER A 302 -16.76 -2.67 -22.38
CA SER A 302 -17.84 -3.32 -23.11
C SER A 302 -17.30 -4.42 -24.04
N ASN A 303 -18.17 -5.38 -24.39
CA ASN A 303 -17.84 -6.40 -25.40
C ASN A 303 -17.39 -5.77 -26.73
N SER A 304 -18.04 -4.69 -27.14
CA SER A 304 -17.70 -3.99 -28.38
C SER A 304 -16.33 -3.31 -28.34
N GLY A 305 -15.90 -2.87 -27.15
CA GLY A 305 -14.58 -2.24 -26.97
C GLY A 305 -13.43 -3.23 -27.08
N LEU A 306 -13.65 -4.49 -26.72
CA LEU A 306 -12.63 -5.54 -26.73
C LEU A 306 -12.63 -6.39 -28.02
N LYS A 307 -13.68 -6.33 -28.82
CA LYS A 307 -13.95 -7.28 -29.91
C LYS A 307 -12.80 -7.51 -30.89
N ASP A 308 -12.06 -6.46 -31.23
CA ASP A 308 -11.00 -6.46 -32.22
C ASP A 308 -9.59 -6.58 -31.61
N LEU A 309 -9.49 -6.72 -30.27
CA LEU A 309 -8.23 -6.96 -29.59
C LEU A 309 -7.64 -8.29 -30.03
N LEU A 310 -6.39 -8.29 -30.46
CA LEU A 310 -5.70 -9.51 -30.86
C LEU A 310 -5.20 -10.28 -29.63
N ILE A 311 -5.50 -11.57 -29.62
CA ILE A 311 -5.11 -12.54 -28.60
C ILE A 311 -4.12 -13.51 -29.23
N ILE A 312 -2.90 -13.56 -28.72
CA ILE A 312 -1.90 -14.55 -29.14
C ILE A 312 -2.30 -15.94 -28.64
N LEU A 313 -2.05 -16.95 -29.45
CA LEU A 313 -2.42 -18.34 -29.19
C LEU A 313 -1.19 -19.27 -29.37
N PRO A 314 -0.21 -19.19 -28.45
CA PRO A 314 0.89 -20.14 -28.44
C PRO A 314 0.36 -21.58 -28.27
N PRO A 315 1.12 -22.63 -28.63
CA PRO A 315 0.75 -24.00 -28.34
C PRO A 315 0.34 -24.21 -26.89
N ILE A 316 -0.75 -24.94 -26.64
CA ILE A 316 -1.35 -25.12 -25.30
C ILE A 316 -0.37 -25.69 -24.28
N GLU A 317 0.58 -26.52 -24.70
CA GLU A 317 1.60 -27.10 -23.82
C GLU A 317 2.55 -26.02 -23.28
N ILE A 318 2.91 -25.03 -24.10
CA ILE A 318 3.75 -23.90 -23.65
C ILE A 318 2.96 -23.01 -22.66
N GLN A 319 1.67 -22.79 -22.91
CA GLN A 319 0.79 -22.06 -22.00
C GLN A 319 0.69 -22.77 -20.64
N ARG A 320 0.48 -24.08 -20.64
CA ARG A 320 0.41 -24.89 -19.41
C ARG A 320 1.72 -24.87 -18.63
N HIS A 321 2.85 -25.00 -19.32
CA HIS A 321 4.17 -24.90 -18.68
C HIS A 321 4.38 -23.55 -17.99
N PHE A 322 3.95 -22.45 -18.62
CA PHE A 322 3.93 -21.14 -17.99
C PHE A 322 3.04 -21.13 -16.74
N SER A 323 1.83 -21.67 -16.86
CA SER A 323 0.84 -21.69 -15.77
C SER A 323 1.35 -22.47 -14.55
N GLU A 324 2.04 -23.57 -14.74
CA GLU A 324 2.70 -24.33 -13.66
C GLU A 324 3.73 -23.47 -12.92
N ARG A 325 4.57 -22.73 -13.65
CA ARG A 325 5.59 -21.83 -13.05
C ARG A 325 4.93 -20.70 -12.27
N VAL A 326 3.89 -20.06 -12.83
CA VAL A 326 3.16 -18.98 -12.17
C VAL A 326 2.40 -19.48 -10.94
N LEU A 327 1.79 -20.66 -10.99
CA LEU A 327 1.13 -21.25 -9.82
C LEU A 327 2.11 -21.48 -8.66
N ALA A 328 3.31 -21.97 -8.94
CA ALA A 328 4.35 -22.12 -7.92
C ALA A 328 4.73 -20.77 -7.30
N ILE A 329 4.85 -19.72 -8.12
CA ILE A 329 5.11 -18.35 -7.63
C ILE A 329 3.94 -17.85 -6.78
N LEU A 330 2.68 -18.05 -7.18
CA LEU A 330 1.50 -17.63 -6.42
C LEU A 330 1.42 -18.34 -5.06
N GLN A 331 1.76 -19.63 -4.98
CA GLN A 331 1.84 -20.37 -3.73
C GLN A 331 2.91 -19.79 -2.78
N GLN A 332 4.11 -19.47 -3.30
CA GLN A 332 5.15 -18.81 -2.53
C GLN A 332 4.71 -17.44 -2.03
N LYS A 333 4.07 -16.63 -2.88
CA LYS A 333 3.53 -15.31 -2.49
C LYS A 333 2.48 -15.45 -1.37
N SER A 334 1.59 -16.42 -1.45
CA SER A 334 0.60 -16.69 -0.39
C SER A 334 1.29 -17.03 0.94
N SER A 335 2.28 -17.91 0.93
CA SER A 335 3.05 -18.28 2.14
C SER A 335 3.78 -17.07 2.74
N ILE A 336 4.43 -16.23 1.91
CA ILE A 336 5.10 -15.02 2.36
C ILE A 336 4.10 -14.02 2.95
N SER A 337 2.94 -13.85 2.31
CA SER A 337 1.89 -12.93 2.78
C SER A 337 1.34 -13.36 4.15
N ASN A 338 1.09 -14.64 4.36
CA ASN A 338 0.67 -15.16 5.66
C ASN A 338 1.76 -14.93 6.73
N SER A 339 3.01 -15.21 6.40
CA SER A 339 4.12 -14.94 7.31
C SER A 339 4.29 -13.45 7.65
N ILE A 340 3.96 -12.52 6.74
CA ILE A 340 3.92 -11.07 7.04
C ILE A 340 2.83 -10.78 8.08
N ILE A 341 1.67 -11.41 7.98
CA ILE A 341 0.58 -11.25 8.94
C ILE A 341 1.05 -11.71 10.32
N ASP A 342 1.66 -12.89 10.43
CA ASP A 342 2.14 -13.44 11.69
C ASP A 342 3.20 -12.53 12.35
N VAL A 343 4.17 -12.03 11.56
CA VAL A 343 5.20 -11.12 12.08
C VAL A 343 4.61 -9.78 12.51
N LYS A 344 3.61 -9.25 11.78
CA LYS A 344 2.89 -8.02 12.18
C LYS A 344 2.11 -8.20 13.48
N MET A 345 1.50 -9.36 13.68
CA MET A 345 0.83 -9.68 14.96
C MET A 345 1.84 -9.71 16.10
N LEU A 346 2.97 -10.40 15.93
CA LEU A 346 4.04 -10.43 16.92
C LEU A 346 4.57 -9.03 17.21
N LEU A 347 4.82 -8.22 16.19
CA LEU A 347 5.27 -6.83 16.35
C LEU A 347 4.26 -6.03 17.21
N SER A 348 2.96 -6.15 16.92
CA SER A 348 1.90 -5.49 17.68
C SER A 348 1.87 -5.94 19.15
N GLU A 349 1.98 -7.24 19.41
CA GLU A 349 2.02 -7.80 20.77
C GLU A 349 3.24 -7.28 21.56
N ARG A 350 4.43 -7.22 20.90
CA ARG A 350 5.65 -6.68 21.52
C ARG A 350 5.54 -5.19 21.80
N MET A 351 5.00 -4.43 20.86
CA MET A 351 4.73 -2.99 21.05
C MET A 351 3.79 -2.75 22.23
N ASP A 352 2.69 -3.50 22.32
CA ASP A 352 1.78 -3.41 23.46
C ASP A 352 2.45 -3.81 24.79
N ALA A 353 3.29 -4.82 24.79
CA ALA A 353 4.00 -5.27 26.00
C ALA A 353 5.02 -4.23 26.52
N TYR A 354 5.68 -3.51 25.62
CA TYR A 354 6.71 -2.52 26.01
C TYR A 354 6.16 -1.13 26.31
N PHE A 355 5.03 -0.74 25.69
CA PHE A 355 4.58 0.67 25.69
C PHE A 355 3.12 0.88 26.16
N SER A 356 2.45 -0.16 26.71
CA SER A 356 1.06 -0.05 27.23
C SER A 356 0.98 0.25 28.70
#